data_6036c3dda3906d3aae6ac61868126d9d
#
_entry.id   6036c3dda3906d3aae6ac61868126d9d
#
_cell.length_a   1.000
_cell.length_b   1.000
_cell.length_c   1.000
_cell.angle_alpha   90.00
_cell.angle_beta   90.00
_cell.angle_gamma   90.00
#
_symmetry.space_group_name_H-M   'P 1'
#
loop_
_entity.id
_entity.type
_entity.pdbx_description
1 polymer ?
#
loop_
_entity_poly.entity_id
_entity_poly.type
_entity_poly.pdbx_seq_one_letter_code
_entity_poly.pdbx_strand_id
1 'polypeptide(L)'
;SISRRAYMLMANLIGDKAADLEMLNTDEKPSSLYNLSADYTVVCFWDPNCGHCKEELPRLDSIYRASWKNHNVKIFAVLTPEGKTDVKPEWLSFIKDHNLSDWTHVYKTKEMDAADQAAQRPSFRQLYDITMTPTLYLLDKDKHIVGKKLTLLQLNDLMQVKWNKTPSN
;
A
#
# COMPACT_ATOMS: atom_id res chain seq x y z
N SER A 1 -5.03 27.92 -10.95
CA SER A 1 -4.66 26.51 -10.95
C SER A 1 -4.60 25.99 -9.52
N ILE A 2 -4.90 24.70 -9.36
CA ILE A 2 -4.85 24.05 -8.05
C ILE A 2 -3.39 23.74 -7.72
N SER A 3 -2.96 24.06 -6.49
CA SER A 3 -1.63 23.71 -6.04
C SER A 3 -1.45 22.20 -5.97
N ARG A 4 -0.20 21.74 -6.08
CA ARG A 4 0.13 20.31 -5.96
C ARG A 4 -0.39 19.72 -4.64
N ARG A 5 -0.19 20.44 -3.53
CA ARG A 5 -0.64 19.98 -2.21
C ARG A 5 -2.16 19.88 -2.13
N ALA A 6 -2.86 20.88 -2.66
CA ALA A 6 -4.32 20.86 -2.69
C ALA A 6 -4.85 19.70 -3.53
N TYR A 7 -4.23 19.44 -4.68
CA TYR A 7 -4.58 18.28 -5.51
C TYR A 7 -4.40 16.97 -4.74
N MET A 8 -3.27 16.79 -4.06
CA MET A 8 -2.99 15.58 -3.28
C MET A 8 -4.03 15.35 -2.19
N LEU A 9 -4.45 16.41 -1.50
CA LEU A 9 -5.48 16.34 -0.46
C LEU A 9 -6.85 15.97 -1.03
N MET A 10 -7.16 16.43 -2.25
CA MET A 10 -8.44 16.14 -2.90
C MET A 10 -8.51 14.74 -3.49
N ALA A 11 -7.38 14.15 -3.83
CA ALA A 11 -7.32 12.89 -4.58
C ALA A 11 -7.54 11.64 -3.71
N ASN A 12 -7.48 11.76 -2.37
CA ASN A 12 -7.51 10.59 -1.48
C ASN A 12 -8.26 10.85 -0.17
N LEU A 13 -9.46 11.38 -0.25
CA LEU A 13 -10.27 11.62 0.95
C LEU A 13 -10.89 10.31 1.45
N ILE A 14 -11.10 10.25 2.77
CA ILE A 14 -11.82 9.11 3.37
C ILE A 14 -13.22 9.03 2.76
N GLY A 15 -13.62 7.82 2.38
CA GLY A 15 -14.87 7.55 1.68
C GLY A 15 -14.75 7.54 0.17
N ASP A 16 -13.73 8.19 -0.40
CA ASP A 16 -13.49 8.17 -1.84
C ASP A 16 -12.87 6.84 -2.28
N LYS A 17 -13.06 6.50 -3.53
CA LYS A 17 -12.38 5.35 -4.11
C LYS A 17 -10.90 5.70 -4.27
N ALA A 18 -10.03 4.85 -3.73
CA ALA A 18 -8.59 5.02 -3.88
C ALA A 18 -8.20 4.90 -5.36
N ALA A 19 -7.19 5.64 -5.77
CA ALA A 19 -6.65 5.55 -7.13
C ALA A 19 -6.10 4.15 -7.38
N ASP A 20 -6.29 3.61 -8.58
CA ASP A 20 -5.69 2.33 -8.94
C ASP A 20 -4.17 2.45 -8.98
N LEU A 21 -3.52 1.33 -8.69
CA LEU A 21 -2.07 1.19 -8.73
C LEU A 21 -1.74 0.06 -9.70
N GLU A 22 -1.41 0.41 -10.94
CA GLU A 22 -1.04 -0.53 -11.99
C GLU A 22 0.47 -0.63 -12.07
N MET A 23 1.03 -1.74 -11.59
CA MET A 23 2.48 -1.92 -11.46
C MET A 23 2.87 -3.34 -11.82
N LEU A 24 4.13 -3.69 -11.63
CA LEU A 24 4.63 -5.06 -11.83
C LEU A 24 4.86 -5.73 -10.48
N ASN A 25 4.57 -7.03 -10.42
CA ASN A 25 4.86 -7.82 -9.23
C ASN A 25 6.31 -8.33 -9.24
N THR A 26 6.67 -9.19 -8.27
CA THR A 26 8.02 -9.75 -8.16
C THR A 26 8.39 -10.67 -9.32
N ASP A 27 7.42 -11.17 -10.06
CA ASP A 27 7.63 -12.01 -11.25
C ASP A 27 7.61 -11.18 -12.55
N GLU A 28 7.71 -9.85 -12.45
CA GLU A 28 7.68 -8.92 -13.59
C GLU A 28 6.38 -8.98 -14.39
N LYS A 29 5.28 -9.36 -13.75
CA LYS A 29 3.96 -9.43 -14.38
C LYS A 29 3.06 -8.31 -13.89
N PRO A 30 2.15 -7.79 -14.73
CA PRO A 30 1.20 -6.76 -14.32
C PRO A 30 0.38 -7.20 -13.11
N SER A 31 0.24 -6.29 -12.16
CA SER A 31 -0.55 -6.49 -10.96
C SER A 31 -1.15 -5.15 -10.57
N SER A 32 -2.46 -5.09 -10.38
CA SER A 32 -3.13 -3.85 -10.04
C SER A 32 -3.90 -3.99 -8.74
N LEU A 33 -4.04 -2.87 -8.04
CA LEU A 33 -4.79 -2.79 -6.80
C LEU A 33 -6.26 -3.20 -7.02
N TYR A 34 -6.87 -2.72 -8.09
CA TYR A 34 -8.28 -2.99 -8.37
C TYR A 34 -8.57 -4.46 -8.68
N ASN A 35 -7.57 -5.19 -9.17
CA ASN A 35 -7.72 -6.62 -9.47
C ASN A 35 -7.50 -7.52 -8.24
N LEU A 36 -7.10 -6.94 -7.11
CA LEU A 36 -6.91 -7.70 -5.87
C LEU A 36 -8.24 -7.76 -5.11
N SER A 37 -8.88 -8.92 -5.14
CA SER A 37 -10.15 -9.13 -4.43
C SER A 37 -9.91 -9.44 -2.96
N ALA A 38 -10.52 -8.67 -2.07
CA ALA A 38 -10.43 -8.85 -0.63
C ALA A 38 -11.56 -8.09 0.06
N ASP A 39 -11.96 -8.52 1.26
CA ASP A 39 -12.93 -7.77 2.06
C ASP A 39 -12.32 -6.45 2.54
N TYR A 40 -11.04 -6.48 2.89
CA TYR A 40 -10.23 -5.29 3.20
C TYR A 40 -8.86 -5.43 2.59
N THR A 41 -8.32 -4.34 2.08
CA THR A 41 -6.96 -4.27 1.57
C THR A 41 -6.16 -3.26 2.37
N VAL A 42 -5.03 -3.69 2.89
CA VAL A 42 -4.04 -2.79 3.48
C VAL A 42 -3.05 -2.42 2.39
N VAL A 43 -2.94 -1.14 2.06
CA VAL A 43 -1.92 -0.67 1.12
C VAL A 43 -0.75 -0.14 1.94
N CYS A 44 0.43 -0.70 1.71
CA CYS A 44 1.64 -0.38 2.46
C CYS A 44 2.69 0.19 1.52
N PHE A 45 3.00 1.47 1.66
CA PHE A 45 4.07 2.13 0.90
C PHE A 45 5.33 2.08 1.74
N TRP A 46 6.39 1.46 1.25
CA TRP A 46 7.58 1.21 2.04
C TRP A 46 8.87 1.21 1.23
N ASP A 47 9.98 1.37 1.93
CA ASP A 47 11.33 1.39 1.36
C ASP A 47 12.20 0.40 2.15
N PRO A 48 12.85 -0.56 1.49
CA PRO A 48 13.71 -1.53 2.19
C PRO A 48 14.93 -0.89 2.86
N ASN A 49 15.27 0.33 2.51
CA ASN A 49 16.38 1.09 3.12
C ASN A 49 15.92 2.01 4.24
N CYS A 50 14.62 2.02 4.55
CA CYS A 50 14.06 2.81 5.63
C CYS A 50 14.10 2.01 6.93
N GLY A 51 14.80 2.52 7.95
CA GLY A 51 14.93 1.82 9.24
C GLY A 51 13.59 1.56 9.91
N HIS A 52 12.68 2.53 9.86
CA HIS A 52 11.34 2.40 10.44
C HIS A 52 10.53 1.32 9.72
N CYS A 53 10.65 1.21 8.39
CA CYS A 53 10.00 0.17 7.62
C CYS A 53 10.51 -1.23 8.02
N LYS A 54 11.82 -1.35 8.24
CA LYS A 54 12.43 -2.63 8.63
C LYS A 54 11.88 -3.16 9.96
N GLU A 55 11.48 -2.26 10.85
CA GLU A 55 10.87 -2.61 12.13
C GLU A 55 9.37 -2.89 12.00
N GLU A 56 8.67 -2.07 11.23
CA GLU A 56 7.21 -2.11 11.15
C GLU A 56 6.67 -3.25 10.29
N LEU A 57 7.32 -3.59 9.17
CA LEU A 57 6.80 -4.61 8.27
C LEU A 57 6.71 -6.01 8.92
N PRO A 58 7.71 -6.47 9.69
CA PRO A 58 7.55 -7.74 10.41
C PRO A 58 6.41 -7.71 11.43
N ARG A 59 6.15 -6.58 12.08
CA ARG A 59 5.02 -6.41 13.01
C ARG A 59 3.70 -6.48 12.29
N LEU A 60 3.61 -5.81 11.14
CA LEU A 60 2.43 -5.87 10.28
C LEU A 60 2.14 -7.31 9.85
N ASP A 61 3.16 -8.05 9.45
CA ASP A 61 3.02 -9.45 9.07
C ASP A 61 2.55 -10.32 10.24
N SER A 62 3.06 -10.08 11.45
CA SER A 62 2.62 -10.82 12.64
C SER A 62 1.14 -10.63 12.89
N ILE A 63 0.63 -9.40 12.81
CA ILE A 63 -0.79 -9.10 12.99
C ILE A 63 -1.62 -9.75 11.87
N TYR A 64 -1.15 -9.64 10.64
CA TYR A 64 -1.79 -10.25 9.47
C TYR A 64 -1.96 -11.76 9.65
N ARG A 65 -0.90 -12.46 10.03
CA ARG A 65 -0.93 -13.91 10.22
C ARG A 65 -1.76 -14.33 11.41
N ALA A 66 -1.76 -13.53 12.48
CA ALA A 66 -2.49 -13.87 13.71
C ALA A 66 -4.00 -13.76 13.53
N SER A 67 -4.50 -12.80 12.76
CA SER A 67 -5.94 -12.57 12.66
C SER A 67 -6.44 -12.16 11.28
N TRP A 68 -5.79 -11.24 10.60
CA TRP A 68 -6.36 -10.63 9.38
C TRP A 68 -6.49 -11.61 8.22
N LYS A 69 -5.54 -12.52 8.09
CA LYS A 69 -5.52 -13.50 7.01
C LYS A 69 -6.81 -14.31 6.95
N ASN A 70 -7.39 -14.65 8.10
CA ASN A 70 -8.59 -15.44 8.22
C ASN A 70 -9.87 -14.62 7.95
N HIS A 71 -9.75 -13.30 7.84
CA HIS A 71 -10.87 -12.40 7.56
C HIS A 71 -10.85 -11.86 6.14
N ASN A 72 -10.17 -12.55 5.22
CA ASN A 72 -10.03 -12.12 3.83
C ASN A 72 -9.48 -10.70 3.70
N VAL A 73 -8.47 -10.41 4.50
CA VAL A 73 -7.66 -9.18 4.38
C VAL A 73 -6.42 -9.51 3.58
N LYS A 74 -6.07 -8.65 2.64
CA LYS A 74 -4.85 -8.79 1.84
C LYS A 74 -4.00 -7.54 1.97
N ILE A 75 -2.70 -7.71 1.81
CA ILE A 75 -1.74 -6.62 1.86
C ILE A 75 -1.19 -6.39 0.46
N PHE A 76 -1.35 -5.16 -0.02
CA PHE A 76 -0.81 -4.67 -1.29
C PHE A 76 0.34 -3.73 -0.94
N ALA A 77 1.57 -4.23 -1.09
CA ALA A 77 2.77 -3.53 -0.66
C ALA A 77 3.47 -2.91 -1.87
N VAL A 78 3.65 -1.59 -1.84
CA VAL A 78 4.19 -0.80 -2.94
C VAL A 78 5.60 -0.35 -2.60
N LEU A 79 6.57 -0.76 -3.41
CA LEU A 79 7.94 -0.30 -3.27
C LEU A 79 7.98 1.21 -3.51
N THR A 80 8.45 1.95 -2.51
CA THR A 80 8.43 3.40 -2.48
C THR A 80 9.82 3.92 -2.08
N PRO A 81 10.83 3.80 -2.97
CA PRO A 81 12.18 4.23 -2.61
C PRO A 81 12.25 5.75 -2.44
N GLU A 82 12.90 6.19 -1.37
CA GLU A 82 13.12 7.62 -1.13
C GLU A 82 14.36 8.15 -1.84
N GLY A 83 15.30 7.27 -2.14
CA GLY A 83 16.52 7.60 -2.86
C GLY A 83 16.42 7.36 -4.36
N LYS A 84 17.51 7.70 -5.07
CA LYS A 84 17.60 7.51 -6.53
C LYS A 84 18.27 6.21 -6.93
N THR A 85 18.82 5.45 -5.97
CA THR A 85 19.49 4.19 -6.23
C THR A 85 18.46 3.08 -6.48
N ASP A 86 18.81 2.14 -7.34
CA ASP A 86 17.99 0.95 -7.55
C ASP A 86 18.00 0.10 -6.27
N VAL A 87 16.84 -0.07 -5.67
CA VAL A 87 16.68 -0.84 -4.42
C VAL A 87 16.02 -2.20 -4.65
N LYS A 88 15.89 -2.62 -5.89
CA LYS A 88 15.24 -3.89 -6.20
C LYS A 88 15.91 -5.09 -5.53
N PRO A 89 17.24 -5.21 -5.50
CA PRO A 89 17.88 -6.32 -4.79
C PRO A 89 17.55 -6.35 -3.30
N GLU A 90 17.58 -5.20 -2.63
CA GLU A 90 17.25 -5.08 -1.21
C GLU A 90 15.77 -5.40 -0.95
N TRP A 91 14.90 -4.96 -1.84
CA TRP A 91 13.47 -5.24 -1.81
C TRP A 91 13.20 -6.75 -1.85
N LEU A 92 13.76 -7.44 -2.83
CA LEU A 92 13.58 -8.88 -2.98
C LEU A 92 14.18 -9.64 -1.81
N SER A 93 15.35 -9.23 -1.32
CA SER A 93 16.01 -9.85 -0.15
C SER A 93 15.15 -9.72 1.10
N PHE A 94 14.58 -8.53 1.34
CA PHE A 94 13.76 -8.29 2.52
C PHE A 94 12.50 -9.16 2.51
N ILE A 95 11.84 -9.23 1.35
CA ILE A 95 10.65 -10.07 1.18
C ILE A 95 10.96 -11.54 1.50
N LYS A 96 12.08 -12.03 1.00
CA LYS A 96 12.51 -13.41 1.22
C LYS A 96 12.91 -13.64 2.68
N ASP A 97 13.75 -12.78 3.23
CA ASP A 97 14.32 -12.95 4.57
C ASP A 97 13.26 -12.89 5.66
N HIS A 98 12.21 -12.09 5.45
CA HIS A 98 11.11 -11.96 6.40
C HIS A 98 9.88 -12.78 6.03
N ASN A 99 9.98 -13.61 4.99
CA ASN A 99 8.91 -14.53 4.58
C ASN A 99 7.59 -13.79 4.29
N LEU A 100 7.67 -12.71 3.51
CA LEU A 100 6.53 -11.84 3.18
C LEU A 100 5.91 -12.15 1.81
N SER A 101 6.22 -13.30 1.21
CA SER A 101 5.78 -13.63 -0.15
C SER A 101 4.26 -13.83 -0.28
N ASP A 102 3.54 -13.99 0.84
CA ASP A 102 2.07 -14.05 0.83
C ASP A 102 1.41 -12.73 0.46
N TRP A 103 2.12 -11.61 0.67
CA TRP A 103 1.60 -10.30 0.30
C TRP A 103 1.69 -10.12 -1.21
N THR A 104 0.89 -9.22 -1.75
CA THR A 104 1.08 -8.76 -3.14
C THR A 104 2.10 -7.63 -3.13
N HIS A 105 3.27 -7.87 -3.70
CA HIS A 105 4.36 -6.89 -3.76
C HIS A 105 4.48 -6.34 -5.16
N VAL A 106 4.49 -5.03 -5.28
CA VAL A 106 4.54 -4.35 -6.58
C VAL A 106 5.54 -3.21 -6.59
N TYR A 107 6.03 -2.90 -7.77
CA TYR A 107 6.90 -1.76 -8.01
C TYR A 107 6.64 -1.15 -9.37
N LYS A 108 7.03 0.09 -9.53
CA LYS A 108 6.92 0.81 -10.80
C LYS A 108 8.31 0.94 -11.42
N THR A 109 8.43 0.59 -12.69
CA THR A 109 9.71 0.70 -13.39
C THR A 109 10.00 2.17 -13.73
N LYS A 110 11.27 2.46 -14.03
CA LYS A 110 11.67 3.80 -14.48
C LYS A 110 10.95 4.18 -15.78
N GLU A 111 10.75 3.21 -16.66
CA GLU A 111 10.05 3.40 -17.93
C GLU A 111 8.57 3.74 -17.71
N MET A 112 7.93 3.09 -16.75
CA MET A 112 6.55 3.38 -16.39
C MET A 112 6.42 4.78 -15.78
N ASP A 113 7.36 5.18 -14.91
CA ASP A 113 7.39 6.53 -14.34
C ASP A 113 7.61 7.58 -15.45
N ALA A 114 8.51 7.33 -16.37
CA ALA A 114 8.78 8.23 -17.48
C ALA A 114 7.55 8.39 -18.39
N ALA A 115 6.82 7.30 -18.64
CA ALA A 115 5.59 7.33 -19.43
C ALA A 115 4.51 8.17 -18.73
N ASP A 116 4.38 8.04 -17.41
CA ASP A 116 3.43 8.83 -16.62
C ASP A 116 3.78 10.32 -16.68
N GLN A 117 5.07 10.66 -16.53
CA GLN A 117 5.53 12.04 -16.62
C GLN A 117 5.26 12.62 -18.01
N ALA A 118 5.57 11.88 -19.07
CA ALA A 118 5.35 12.33 -20.43
C ALA A 118 3.86 12.56 -20.73
N ALA A 119 2.98 11.75 -20.15
CA ALA A 119 1.52 11.87 -20.30
C ALA A 119 0.91 12.83 -19.28
N GLN A 120 1.72 13.47 -18.43
CA GLN A 120 1.28 14.37 -17.36
C GLN A 120 0.29 13.70 -16.39
N ARG A 121 0.43 12.39 -16.18
CA ARG A 121 -0.35 11.67 -15.16
C ARG A 121 0.31 11.86 -13.79
N PRO A 122 -0.48 12.03 -12.72
CA PRO A 122 0.09 12.16 -11.38
C PRO A 122 0.74 10.84 -10.94
N SER A 123 1.83 10.95 -10.16
CA SER A 123 2.49 9.79 -9.59
C SER A 123 1.65 9.19 -8.47
N PHE A 124 1.92 7.93 -8.12
CA PHE A 124 1.24 7.32 -6.97
C PHE A 124 1.55 8.06 -5.66
N ARG A 125 2.75 8.64 -5.55
CA ARG A 125 3.10 9.45 -4.38
C ARG A 125 2.21 10.67 -4.25
N GLN A 126 1.84 11.28 -5.35
CA GLN A 126 0.90 12.40 -5.37
C GLN A 126 -0.52 11.95 -5.06
N LEU A 127 -0.97 10.86 -5.71
CA LEU A 127 -2.33 10.34 -5.54
C LEU A 127 -2.62 9.88 -4.11
N TYR A 128 -1.62 9.38 -3.39
CA TYR A 128 -1.76 8.89 -2.02
C TYR A 128 -1.11 9.82 -0.99
N ASP A 129 -0.67 11.00 -1.41
CA ASP A 129 -0.04 11.98 -0.52
C ASP A 129 1.09 11.36 0.33
N ILE A 130 1.99 10.63 -0.33
CA ILE A 130 3.08 9.96 0.36
C ILE A 130 4.18 10.97 0.68
N THR A 131 4.39 11.26 1.95
CA THR A 131 5.43 12.18 2.44
C THR A 131 6.50 11.47 3.27
N MET A 132 6.23 10.23 3.68
CA MET A 132 7.17 9.42 4.47
C MET A 132 6.83 7.95 4.30
N THR A 133 7.77 7.07 4.69
CA THR A 133 7.55 5.62 4.71
C THR A 133 7.78 5.08 6.13
N PRO A 134 7.08 4.03 6.54
CA PRO A 134 5.97 3.42 5.84
C PRO A 134 4.71 4.29 5.92
N THR A 135 3.84 4.18 4.92
CA THR A 135 2.51 4.79 4.95
C THR A 135 1.48 3.71 4.72
N LEU A 136 0.49 3.62 5.59
CA LEU A 136 -0.54 2.59 5.57
C LEU A 136 -1.91 3.18 5.31
N TYR A 137 -2.61 2.59 4.34
CA TYR A 137 -4.01 2.86 4.05
C TYR A 137 -4.84 1.62 4.30
N LEU A 138 -6.09 1.78 4.71
CA LEU A 138 -7.07 0.70 4.77
C LEU A 138 -8.18 0.98 3.76
N LEU A 139 -8.45 0.02 2.89
CA LEU A 139 -9.51 0.11 1.88
C LEU A 139 -10.55 -0.98 2.14
N ASP A 140 -11.80 -0.70 1.82
CA ASP A 140 -12.87 -1.71 1.88
C ASP A 140 -12.84 -2.60 0.61
N LYS A 141 -13.83 -3.47 0.48
CA LYS A 141 -13.90 -4.44 -0.63
C LYS A 141 -14.02 -3.76 -2.00
N ASP A 142 -14.56 -2.56 -2.06
CA ASP A 142 -14.74 -1.78 -3.28
C ASP A 142 -13.59 -0.78 -3.49
N LYS A 143 -12.54 -0.87 -2.67
CA LYS A 143 -11.36 0.00 -2.71
C LYS A 143 -11.65 1.44 -2.28
N HIS A 144 -12.73 1.66 -1.53
CA HIS A 144 -12.95 2.95 -0.89
C HIS A 144 -12.07 3.10 0.34
N ILE A 145 -11.58 4.31 0.59
CA ILE A 145 -10.66 4.59 1.68
C ILE A 145 -11.42 4.60 3.01
N VAL A 146 -11.09 3.66 3.89
CA VAL A 146 -11.64 3.57 5.25
C VAL A 146 -10.75 4.34 6.23
N GLY A 147 -9.46 4.32 6.01
CA GLY A 147 -8.50 5.05 6.82
C GLY A 147 -7.21 5.30 6.05
N LYS A 148 -6.52 6.37 6.40
CA LYS A 148 -5.27 6.75 5.71
C LYS A 148 -4.21 7.19 6.70
N LYS A 149 -2.94 6.93 6.34
CA LYS A 149 -1.78 7.32 7.15
C LYS A 149 -1.90 6.79 8.58
N LEU A 150 -2.27 5.52 8.70
CA LEU A 150 -2.53 4.86 9.98
C LEU A 150 -1.24 4.31 10.57
N THR A 151 -1.13 4.36 11.91
CA THR A 151 -0.16 3.53 12.63
C THR A 151 -0.65 2.09 12.64
N LEU A 152 0.22 1.14 12.97
CA LEU A 152 -0.19 -0.26 13.11
C LEU A 152 -1.29 -0.43 14.15
N LEU A 153 -1.17 0.27 15.28
CA LEU A 153 -2.17 0.21 16.34
C LEU A 153 -3.52 0.73 15.87
N GLN A 154 -3.53 1.89 15.20
CA GLN A 154 -4.75 2.47 14.63
C GLN A 154 -5.38 1.54 13.60
N LEU A 155 -4.56 0.96 12.72
CA LEU A 155 -5.01 0.03 11.71
C LEU A 155 -5.66 -1.20 12.33
N ASN A 156 -5.03 -1.79 13.32
CA ASN A 156 -5.57 -2.97 14.02
C ASN A 156 -6.86 -2.64 14.76
N ASP A 157 -6.91 -1.51 15.46
CA ASP A 157 -8.10 -1.06 16.18
C ASP A 157 -9.27 -0.82 15.21
N LEU A 158 -9.00 -0.16 14.09
CA LEU A 158 -10.02 0.11 13.08
C LEU A 158 -10.55 -1.20 12.49
N MET A 159 -9.69 -2.16 12.23
CA MET A 159 -10.06 -3.46 11.72
C MET A 159 -10.98 -4.20 12.70
N GLN A 160 -10.64 -4.17 14.00
CA GLN A 160 -11.47 -4.79 15.03
C GLN A 160 -12.87 -4.15 15.08
N VAL A 161 -12.95 -2.82 14.99
CA VAL A 161 -14.23 -2.11 14.97
C VAL A 161 -15.06 -2.55 13.76
N LYS A 162 -14.46 -2.67 12.57
CA LYS A 162 -15.16 -3.08 11.35
C LYS A 162 -15.72 -4.49 11.47
N TRP A 163 -14.97 -5.43 12.03
CA TRP A 163 -15.43 -6.80 12.22
C TRP A 163 -16.56 -6.89 13.26
N ASN A 164 -16.43 -6.15 14.34
CA ASN A 164 -17.42 -6.16 15.41
C ASN A 164 -18.75 -5.53 14.99
N LYS A 165 -18.75 -4.68 13.97
CA LYS A 165 -19.98 -4.05 13.42
C LYS A 165 -20.68 -4.91 12.38
N THR A 166 -20.03 -5.97 11.89
CA THR A 166 -20.65 -6.88 10.92
C THR A 166 -21.69 -7.71 11.67
N PRO A 167 -22.98 -7.68 11.25
CA PRO A 167 -23.99 -8.52 11.89
C PRO A 167 -23.60 -9.98 11.82
N SER A 168 -23.59 -10.65 12.97
CA SER A 168 -23.39 -12.10 13.02
C SER A 168 -24.75 -12.76 12.73
N ASN A 169 -24.89 -13.26 11.53
CA ASN A 169 -26.08 -14.02 11.17
C ASN A 169 -25.71 -15.44 10.84
#